data_f752f12bcfa34782d3964be16cb82fe0
#
_entry.id   f752f12bcfa34782d3964be16cb82fe0
#
_cell.length_a   1.000
_cell.length_b   1.000
_cell.length_c   1.000
_cell.angle_alpha   90.00
_cell.angle_beta   90.00
_cell.angle_gamma   90.00
#
_symmetry.space_group_name_H-M   'P 1'
#
loop_
_entity.id
_entity.type
_entity.pdbx_description
1 polymer ?
#
loop_
_entity_poly.entity_id
_entity_poly.type
_entity_poly.pdbx_seq_one_letter_code
_entity_poly.pdbx_strand_id
1 'polypeptide(L)'
;MTKDITEQTEPAEPPFKAEPMTIRVEDPQKSPNGSFITYRLFTMTCLEHYSTNNRPVRRRFRDFVWLHNALSAEFPTCIIPPLPEKHRLKFIKGDRFDPQFIEQRRLGLQWFMDRIARHPYLQASQYTRLFLESTDFATDKNVYSKTLATTASNNTASNGGILSSFFKPAIKVKKPDEKFEEMKDTVDKFQDNLHVIEKLYSRIGRRQQELENNYKQFAASIRGLSGLETNVDQPLRQFAESIETYANAYKERRRQEELLFLNDLHELLNYCHAAKEQLTERDMKQVTFEDMTVDLQSVVLERERILYPGKNFGSTSGMNITEFMTDKMTDIGKARNEKLLRLELKIKQMQQTVAKANDENNNYSNQMVKEFELFKQAKQTELKQSLAAYADCHIEFYTKSISIWENILPVLDRIQLQDM
;
A
#
# COMPACT_ATOMS: atom_id res chain seq x y z
N MET A 1 0.47 58.87 -19.38
CA MET A 1 -0.20 58.17 -18.25
C MET A 1 -0.35 56.73 -18.66
N THR A 2 0.68 55.96 -18.41
CA THR A 2 0.79 54.52 -18.60
C THR A 2 0.35 53.83 -17.29
N LYS A 3 -0.71 53.06 -17.35
CA LYS A 3 -1.15 52.23 -16.22
C LYS A 3 -0.31 50.96 -16.22
N ASP A 4 0.52 50.79 -15.21
CA ASP A 4 1.16 49.52 -14.84
C ASP A 4 0.08 48.53 -14.42
N ILE A 5 -0.07 47.45 -15.20
CA ILE A 5 -0.82 46.26 -14.82
C ILE A 5 0.17 45.38 -14.04
N THR A 6 0.06 45.41 -12.71
CA THR A 6 0.76 44.50 -11.85
C THR A 6 0.14 43.11 -12.07
N GLU A 7 0.82 42.24 -12.82
CA GLU A 7 0.56 40.81 -12.88
C GLU A 7 0.73 40.26 -11.45
N GLN A 8 -0.38 39.90 -10.84
CA GLN A 8 -0.35 39.06 -9.61
C GLN A 8 0.10 37.67 -10.03
N THR A 9 1.37 37.40 -9.88
CA THR A 9 1.93 36.05 -9.95
C THR A 9 1.28 35.25 -8.84
N GLU A 10 0.41 34.29 -9.18
CA GLU A 10 -0.03 33.25 -8.24
C GLU A 10 1.22 32.58 -7.65
N PRO A 11 1.22 32.29 -6.31
CA PRO A 11 2.36 31.60 -5.71
C PRO A 11 2.51 30.25 -6.40
N ALA A 12 3.68 30.02 -7.02
CA ALA A 12 4.04 28.75 -7.64
C ALA A 12 3.81 27.63 -6.61
N GLU A 13 2.99 26.62 -6.97
CA GLU A 13 2.84 25.42 -6.13
C GLU A 13 4.23 24.88 -5.82
N PRO A 14 4.53 24.56 -4.53
CA PRO A 14 5.83 24.02 -4.19
C PRO A 14 6.09 22.74 -5.00
N PRO A 15 7.34 22.50 -5.43
CA PRO A 15 7.65 21.33 -6.23
C PRO A 15 7.18 20.06 -5.50
N PHE A 16 6.47 19.18 -6.21
CA PHE A 16 5.94 17.91 -5.69
C PHE A 16 7.09 16.93 -5.44
N LYS A 17 7.97 17.28 -4.52
CA LYS A 17 9.17 16.53 -4.15
C LYS A 17 9.31 16.48 -2.63
N ALA A 18 9.58 15.28 -2.11
CA ALA A 18 9.86 15.10 -0.70
C ALA A 18 11.23 15.68 -0.32
N GLU A 19 11.30 16.29 0.84
CA GLU A 19 12.57 16.71 1.46
C GLU A 19 13.33 15.48 2.01
N PRO A 20 14.67 15.58 2.14
CA PRO A 20 15.46 14.49 2.68
C PRO A 20 15.02 14.12 4.11
N MET A 21 14.52 12.89 4.28
CA MET A 21 14.10 12.34 5.55
C MET A 21 14.47 10.86 5.64
N THR A 22 15.06 10.46 6.76
CA THR A 22 15.37 9.06 7.07
C THR A 22 14.75 8.67 8.39
N ILE A 23 13.99 7.58 8.39
CA ILE A 23 13.37 7.02 9.59
C ILE A 23 13.82 5.57 9.72
N ARG A 24 14.43 5.20 10.84
CA ARG A 24 14.84 3.82 11.12
C ARG A 24 13.95 3.20 12.16
N VAL A 25 13.44 2.01 11.86
CA VAL A 25 12.67 1.17 12.78
C VAL A 25 13.55 0.02 13.23
N GLU A 26 14.01 0.07 14.47
CA GLU A 26 15.04 -0.83 15.00
C GLU A 26 14.75 -1.27 16.43
N ASP A 27 15.58 -2.14 16.97
CA ASP A 27 15.61 -2.54 18.38
C ASP A 27 14.22 -2.95 18.92
N PRO A 28 13.62 -4.04 18.39
CA PRO A 28 12.38 -4.57 18.92
C PRO A 28 12.58 -5.07 20.36
N GLN A 29 11.77 -4.56 21.29
CA GLN A 29 11.84 -4.96 22.69
C GLN A 29 10.47 -5.35 23.22
N LYS A 30 10.44 -6.41 24.01
CA LYS A 30 9.26 -6.83 24.75
C LYS A 30 8.98 -5.84 25.88
N SER A 31 7.73 -5.44 26.07
CA SER A 31 7.33 -4.57 27.16
C SER A 31 7.61 -5.22 28.52
N PRO A 32 7.83 -4.44 29.60
CA PRO A 32 8.12 -5.00 30.92
C PRO A 32 7.08 -6.00 31.42
N ASN A 33 5.81 -5.79 31.11
CA ASN A 33 4.70 -6.71 31.43
C ASN A 33 4.53 -7.85 30.43
N GLY A 34 5.39 -7.94 29.40
CA GLY A 34 5.38 -9.01 28.41
C GLY A 34 4.22 -9.01 27.43
N SER A 35 3.36 -7.98 27.40
CA SER A 35 2.10 -7.97 26.66
C SER A 35 2.22 -7.56 25.18
N PHE A 36 3.27 -6.82 24.80
CA PHE A 36 3.50 -6.34 23.43
C PHE A 36 4.98 -6.07 23.13
N ILE A 37 5.27 -5.91 21.83
CA ILE A 37 6.59 -5.48 21.35
C ILE A 37 6.54 -3.99 21.03
N THR A 38 7.60 -3.26 21.39
CA THR A 38 7.88 -1.88 20.98
C THR A 38 9.09 -1.85 20.07
N TYR A 39 9.09 -0.91 19.13
CA TYR A 39 10.18 -0.65 18.20
C TYR A 39 10.75 0.73 18.48
N ARG A 40 12.06 0.88 18.41
CA ARG A 40 12.73 2.16 18.51
C ARG A 40 12.71 2.83 17.13
N LEU A 41 12.28 4.09 17.09
CA LEU A 41 12.32 4.91 15.88
C LEU A 41 13.38 5.99 16.06
N PHE A 42 14.25 6.08 15.06
CA PHE A 42 15.23 7.14 14.95
C PHE A 42 14.95 7.93 13.68
N THR A 43 14.82 9.27 13.80
CA THR A 43 14.46 10.15 12.68
C THR A 43 15.57 11.15 12.42
N MET A 44 15.94 11.31 11.16
CA MET A 44 16.83 12.38 10.67
C MET A 44 16.11 13.12 9.55
N THR A 45 15.95 14.43 9.66
CA THR A 45 15.30 15.26 8.65
C THR A 45 15.82 16.69 8.71
N CYS A 46 15.74 17.39 7.58
CA CYS A 46 16.03 18.82 7.46
C CYS A 46 14.75 19.68 7.44
N LEU A 47 13.57 19.08 7.63
CA LEU A 47 12.29 19.80 7.63
C LEU A 47 12.23 20.74 8.85
N GLU A 48 12.01 22.03 8.62
CA GLU A 48 12.05 23.10 9.65
C GLU A 48 11.03 22.89 10.77
N HIS A 49 9.90 22.26 10.51
CA HIS A 49 8.86 22.01 11.51
C HIS A 49 9.13 20.82 12.41
N TYR A 50 10.21 20.04 12.16
CA TYR A 50 10.68 18.99 13.06
C TYR A 50 11.70 19.53 14.05
N SER A 51 11.71 18.98 15.26
CA SER A 51 12.68 19.33 16.29
C SER A 51 14.10 18.91 15.86
N THR A 52 15.08 19.79 16.07
CA THR A 52 16.50 19.48 15.85
C THR A 52 17.05 18.42 16.80
N ASN A 53 16.35 18.13 17.90
CA ASN A 53 16.68 17.08 18.85
C ASN A 53 16.22 15.71 18.35
N ASN A 54 17.07 15.01 17.61
CA ASN A 54 16.85 13.65 17.11
C ASN A 54 16.80 12.59 18.24
N ARG A 55 15.88 12.75 19.19
CA ARG A 55 15.70 11.78 20.27
C ARG A 55 14.91 10.60 19.76
N PRO A 56 15.42 9.35 19.90
CA PRO A 56 14.68 8.17 19.51
C PRO A 56 13.43 8.01 20.38
N VAL A 57 12.32 7.61 19.76
CA VAL A 57 11.07 7.32 20.45
C VAL A 57 10.73 5.84 20.33
N ARG A 58 9.89 5.32 21.19
CA ARG A 58 9.42 3.93 21.10
C ARG A 58 7.92 3.87 20.77
N ARG A 59 7.56 3.00 19.82
CA ARG A 59 6.17 2.82 19.35
C ARG A 59 5.84 1.33 19.28
N ARG A 60 4.63 0.97 19.68
CA ARG A 60 4.08 -0.38 19.49
C ARG A 60 3.28 -0.47 18.19
N PHE A 61 3.02 -1.65 17.68
CA PHE A 61 2.29 -1.85 16.43
C PHE A 61 0.95 -1.08 16.35
N ARG A 62 0.20 -0.99 17.47
CA ARG A 62 -1.06 -0.23 17.52
C ARG A 62 -0.88 1.28 17.30
N ASP A 63 0.30 1.80 17.56
CA ASP A 63 0.59 3.23 17.35
C ASP A 63 0.83 3.50 15.86
N PHE A 64 1.43 2.55 15.12
CA PHE A 64 1.50 2.62 13.64
C PHE A 64 0.10 2.50 13.01
N VAL A 65 -0.79 1.66 13.54
CA VAL A 65 -2.19 1.60 13.09
C VAL A 65 -2.89 2.94 13.30
N TRP A 66 -2.64 3.61 14.43
CA TRP A 66 -3.17 4.95 14.66
C TRP A 66 -2.64 5.95 13.62
N LEU A 67 -1.34 5.95 13.34
CA LEU A 67 -0.74 6.84 12.33
C LEU A 67 -1.35 6.59 10.95
N HIS A 68 -1.44 5.34 10.53
CA HIS A 68 -2.07 4.97 9.25
C HIS A 68 -3.49 5.53 9.15
N ASN A 69 -4.32 5.34 10.17
CA ASN A 69 -5.69 5.83 10.19
C ASN A 69 -5.78 7.36 10.19
N ALA A 70 -4.88 8.02 10.91
CA ALA A 70 -4.81 9.49 10.96
C ALA A 70 -4.44 10.06 9.59
N LEU A 71 -3.43 9.48 8.92
CA LEU A 71 -3.02 9.89 7.57
C LEU A 71 -4.11 9.60 6.53
N SER A 72 -4.82 8.46 6.64
CA SER A 72 -5.94 8.14 5.74
C SER A 72 -7.10 9.14 5.89
N ALA A 73 -7.32 9.66 7.08
CA ALA A 73 -8.35 10.67 7.32
C ALA A 73 -7.92 12.08 6.87
N GLU A 74 -6.63 12.42 7.05
CA GLU A 74 -6.07 13.72 6.65
C GLU A 74 -5.91 13.85 5.14
N PHE A 75 -5.47 12.75 4.48
CA PHE A 75 -5.15 12.69 3.05
C PHE A 75 -5.96 11.60 2.33
N PRO A 76 -7.28 11.77 2.17
CA PRO A 76 -8.13 10.73 1.57
C PRO A 76 -7.85 10.49 0.08
N THR A 77 -7.11 11.37 -0.58
CA THR A 77 -6.73 11.29 -2.00
C THR A 77 -5.34 10.68 -2.21
N CYS A 78 -4.56 10.45 -1.14
CA CYS A 78 -3.21 9.90 -1.22
C CYS A 78 -3.22 8.36 -1.11
N ILE A 79 -2.25 7.72 -1.75
CA ILE A 79 -1.97 6.30 -1.57
C ILE A 79 -1.24 6.11 -0.23
N ILE A 80 -2.00 5.88 0.84
CA ILE A 80 -1.40 5.66 2.16
C ILE A 80 -0.66 4.33 2.16
N PRO A 81 0.62 4.30 2.58
CA PRO A 81 1.38 3.06 2.65
C PRO A 81 0.67 2.01 3.53
N PRO A 82 0.58 0.75 3.08
CA PRO A 82 -0.04 -0.30 3.88
C PRO A 82 0.83 -0.68 5.07
N LEU A 83 0.17 -1.13 6.13
CA LEU A 83 0.86 -1.78 7.26
C LEU A 83 1.08 -3.26 6.98
N PRO A 84 2.13 -3.88 7.56
CA PRO A 84 2.32 -5.32 7.43
C PRO A 84 1.11 -6.10 7.92
N GLU A 85 0.62 -7.04 7.10
CA GLU A 85 -0.61 -7.78 7.34
C GLU A 85 -0.57 -8.62 8.61
N LYS A 86 -1.64 -8.53 9.41
CA LYS A 86 -1.81 -9.37 10.61
C LYS A 86 -2.02 -10.85 10.28
N HIS A 87 -2.53 -11.18 9.09
CA HIS A 87 -3.06 -12.50 8.73
C HIS A 87 -2.05 -13.42 8.05
N ARG A 88 -1.14 -12.89 7.23
CA ARG A 88 -0.06 -13.68 6.59
C ARG A 88 0.93 -14.21 7.61
N LEU A 89 1.10 -13.49 8.71
CA LEU A 89 1.89 -13.91 9.86
C LEU A 89 1.24 -15.08 10.65
N LYS A 90 -0.02 -15.46 10.35
CA LYS A 90 -0.70 -16.63 10.94
C LYS A 90 -0.25 -17.97 10.34
N PHE A 91 0.37 -17.96 9.15
CA PHE A 91 0.95 -19.19 8.57
C PHE A 91 2.20 -19.66 9.31
N ILE A 92 2.85 -18.78 10.03
CA ILE A 92 3.80 -19.19 11.08
C ILE A 92 2.93 -19.58 12.27
N LYS A 93 2.69 -20.89 12.45
CA LYS A 93 2.08 -21.47 13.65
C LYS A 93 3.01 -21.23 14.84
N GLY A 94 3.17 -19.97 15.26
CA GLY A 94 4.13 -19.54 16.26
C GLY A 94 3.56 -18.45 17.17
N ASP A 95 4.15 -18.34 18.31
CA ASP A 95 3.93 -17.28 19.27
C ASP A 95 4.19 -15.91 18.58
N ARG A 96 3.34 -14.91 18.83
CA ARG A 96 3.54 -13.51 18.42
C ARG A 96 4.85 -12.89 18.94
N PHE A 97 5.59 -13.63 19.75
CA PHE A 97 6.90 -13.28 20.28
C PHE A 97 8.04 -14.08 19.63
N ASP A 98 7.75 -14.88 18.59
CA ASP A 98 8.78 -15.53 17.79
C ASP A 98 9.72 -14.49 17.17
N PRO A 99 11.05 -14.64 17.31
CA PRO A 99 12.03 -13.70 16.78
C PRO A 99 11.90 -13.44 15.26
N GLN A 100 11.58 -14.46 14.48
CA GLN A 100 11.40 -14.33 13.04
C GLN A 100 10.16 -13.49 12.72
N PHE A 101 9.06 -13.71 13.43
CA PHE A 101 7.85 -12.92 13.32
C PHE A 101 8.07 -11.44 13.68
N ILE A 102 8.81 -11.19 14.77
CA ILE A 102 9.13 -9.83 15.22
C ILE A 102 9.96 -9.10 14.16
N GLU A 103 10.94 -9.78 13.57
CA GLU A 103 11.84 -9.23 12.56
C GLU A 103 11.11 -8.96 11.24
N GLN A 104 10.28 -9.89 10.75
CA GLN A 104 9.44 -9.65 9.58
C GLN A 104 8.52 -8.43 9.77
N ARG A 105 7.91 -8.31 10.95
CA ARG A 105 7.08 -7.15 11.26
C ARG A 105 7.89 -5.86 11.31
N ARG A 106 9.10 -5.89 11.89
CA ARG A 106 10.00 -4.74 11.91
C ARG A 106 10.33 -4.26 10.50
N LEU A 107 10.66 -5.19 9.59
CA LEU A 107 10.95 -4.90 8.20
C LEU A 107 9.74 -4.29 7.47
N GLY A 108 8.53 -4.84 7.66
CA GLY A 108 7.31 -4.27 7.08
C GLY A 108 6.98 -2.87 7.64
N LEU A 109 7.24 -2.64 8.94
CA LEU A 109 7.12 -1.30 9.54
C LEU A 109 8.19 -0.34 9.02
N GLN A 110 9.39 -0.83 8.68
CA GLN A 110 10.42 -0.02 8.03
C GLN A 110 9.93 0.44 6.65
N TRP A 111 9.38 -0.46 5.82
CA TRP A 111 8.79 -0.09 4.52
C TRP A 111 7.68 0.96 4.65
N PHE A 112 6.80 0.80 5.63
CA PHE A 112 5.76 1.79 5.92
C PHE A 112 6.35 3.17 6.20
N MET A 113 7.35 3.26 7.06
CA MET A 113 8.00 4.54 7.42
C MET A 113 8.84 5.11 6.28
N ASP A 114 9.51 4.28 5.48
CA ASP A 114 10.28 4.71 4.32
C ASP A 114 9.40 5.34 3.24
N ARG A 115 8.22 4.77 3.02
CA ARG A 115 7.23 5.33 2.08
C ARG A 115 6.69 6.67 2.58
N ILE A 116 6.41 6.79 3.87
CA ILE A 116 6.00 8.07 4.47
C ILE A 116 7.12 9.12 4.33
N ALA A 117 8.35 8.75 4.60
CA ALA A 117 9.51 9.64 4.52
C ALA A 117 9.77 10.14 3.08
N ARG A 118 9.40 9.37 2.06
CA ARG A 118 9.55 9.74 0.63
C ARG A 118 8.34 10.47 0.05
N HIS A 119 7.25 10.62 0.82
CA HIS A 119 6.01 11.21 0.35
C HIS A 119 5.88 12.66 0.83
N PRO A 120 5.78 13.66 -0.07
CA PRO A 120 5.83 15.08 0.29
C PRO A 120 4.80 15.50 1.34
N TYR A 121 3.54 15.05 1.19
CA TYR A 121 2.47 15.41 2.12
C TYR A 121 2.54 14.61 3.42
N LEU A 122 2.79 13.29 3.33
CA LEU A 122 2.76 12.43 4.51
C LEU A 122 3.91 12.74 5.47
N GLN A 123 5.11 13.07 4.95
CA GLN A 123 6.25 13.47 5.79
C GLN A 123 5.99 14.79 6.52
N ALA A 124 5.24 15.73 5.91
CA ALA A 124 4.95 17.03 6.48
C ALA A 124 3.73 17.03 7.44
N SER A 125 2.99 15.92 7.52
CA SER A 125 1.80 15.79 8.37
C SER A 125 2.12 16.03 9.84
N GLN A 126 1.24 16.78 10.52
CA GLN A 126 1.30 16.95 11.96
C GLN A 126 1.20 15.61 12.73
N TYR A 127 0.48 14.62 12.18
CA TYR A 127 0.36 13.29 12.79
C TYR A 127 1.65 12.49 12.66
N THR A 128 2.35 12.61 11.54
CA THR A 128 3.67 12.01 11.34
C THR A 128 4.68 12.65 12.31
N ARG A 129 4.68 13.97 12.43
CA ARG A 129 5.54 14.67 13.38
C ARG A 129 5.25 14.24 14.83
N LEU A 130 3.98 14.24 15.24
CA LEU A 130 3.58 13.78 16.57
C LEU A 130 4.04 12.33 16.84
N PHE A 131 3.85 11.46 15.87
CA PHE A 131 4.27 10.06 15.95
C PHE A 131 5.78 9.90 16.10
N LEU A 132 6.58 10.76 15.48
CA LEU A 132 8.05 10.66 15.49
C LEU A 132 8.70 11.40 16.65
N GLU A 133 8.04 12.40 17.24
CA GLU A 133 8.66 13.27 18.28
C GLU A 133 8.07 13.10 19.69
N SER A 134 6.78 12.72 19.82
CA SER A 134 6.14 12.69 21.14
C SER A 134 6.80 11.67 22.07
N THR A 135 7.13 12.11 23.28
CA THR A 135 7.65 11.27 24.36
C THR A 135 6.53 10.62 25.19
N ASP A 136 5.36 11.27 25.31
CA ASP A 136 4.14 10.70 25.91
C ASP A 136 3.04 10.53 24.85
N PHE A 137 3.30 9.66 23.91
CA PHE A 137 2.40 9.41 22.79
C PHE A 137 1.01 8.90 23.21
N ALA A 138 0.92 8.23 24.36
CA ALA A 138 -0.36 7.71 24.85
C ALA A 138 -1.35 8.82 25.20
N THR A 139 -0.87 9.89 25.83
CA THR A 139 -1.66 11.07 26.19
C THR A 139 -1.93 11.94 24.95
N ASP A 140 -0.89 12.23 24.18
CA ASP A 140 -0.98 13.13 23.03
C ASP A 140 -1.95 12.63 21.97
N LYS A 141 -1.89 11.34 21.60
CA LYS A 141 -2.81 10.77 20.60
C LYS A 141 -4.29 10.85 21.00
N ASN A 142 -4.61 10.83 22.30
CA ASN A 142 -6.01 10.92 22.76
C ASN A 142 -6.59 12.32 22.53
N VAL A 143 -5.75 13.36 22.61
CA VAL A 143 -6.13 14.74 22.28
C VAL A 143 -6.45 14.83 20.79
N TYR A 144 -5.58 14.32 19.94
CA TYR A 144 -5.76 14.34 18.47
C TYR A 144 -6.87 13.40 17.99
N SER A 145 -7.12 12.27 18.65
CA SER A 145 -8.22 11.37 18.30
C SER A 145 -9.60 12.00 18.49
N LYS A 146 -9.76 12.89 19.47
CA LYS A 146 -11.00 13.68 19.65
C LYS A 146 -11.20 14.67 18.50
N THR A 147 -10.15 15.30 18.02
CA THR A 147 -10.18 16.21 16.88
C THR A 147 -10.53 15.47 15.58
N LEU A 148 -9.91 14.30 15.36
CA LEU A 148 -10.24 13.42 14.22
C LEU A 148 -11.70 12.97 14.20
N ALA A 149 -12.27 12.62 15.37
CA ALA A 149 -13.67 12.23 15.49
C ALA A 149 -14.63 13.37 15.15
N THR A 150 -14.27 14.61 15.49
CA THR A 150 -15.07 15.80 15.16
C THR A 150 -15.00 16.13 13.67
N THR A 151 -13.86 15.93 13.02
CA THR A 151 -13.67 16.15 11.57
C THR A 151 -14.35 15.04 10.75
N ALA A 152 -14.28 13.78 11.21
CA ALA A 152 -14.96 12.64 10.58
C ALA A 152 -16.48 12.74 10.66
N SER A 153 -17.03 13.33 11.73
CA SER A 153 -18.46 13.57 11.92
C SER A 153 -19.08 14.51 10.86
N ASN A 154 -18.27 15.39 10.28
CA ASN A 154 -18.68 16.29 9.19
C ASN A 154 -18.58 15.66 7.79
N ASN A 155 -17.94 14.51 7.65
CA ASN A 155 -17.71 13.78 6.39
C ASN A 155 -18.38 12.40 6.34
N THR A 156 -19.36 12.11 7.23
CA THR A 156 -20.03 10.81 7.29
C THR A 156 -20.96 10.57 6.11
N ALA A 157 -20.42 10.02 5.03
CA ALA A 157 -21.20 9.25 4.05
C ALA A 157 -20.43 8.07 3.42
N SER A 158 -19.27 7.62 3.92
CA SER A 158 -18.65 6.39 3.39
C SER A 158 -17.67 5.72 4.37
N ASN A 159 -18.15 5.24 5.52
CA ASN A 159 -17.38 4.33 6.36
C ASN A 159 -17.96 2.92 6.28
N GLY A 160 -17.77 2.26 5.14
CA GLY A 160 -17.79 0.80 5.05
C GLY A 160 -16.45 0.27 5.52
N GLY A 161 -16.41 -0.45 6.65
CA GLY A 161 -15.19 -1.06 7.17
C GLY A 161 -14.53 -2.00 6.17
N ILE A 162 -13.30 -2.43 6.48
CA ILE A 162 -12.41 -3.29 5.67
C ILE A 162 -13.11 -4.50 5.01
N LEU A 163 -14.26 -4.94 5.53
CA LEU A 163 -15.07 -6.02 4.96
C LEU A 163 -15.94 -5.60 3.76
N SER A 164 -16.20 -4.30 3.55
CA SER A 164 -16.99 -3.82 2.41
C SER A 164 -16.17 -3.74 1.12
N SER A 165 -14.86 -3.73 1.20
CA SER A 165 -13.96 -3.70 0.05
C SER A 165 -14.03 -4.98 -0.81
N PHE A 166 -14.36 -6.13 -0.20
CA PHE A 166 -14.44 -7.41 -0.91
C PHE A 166 -15.74 -7.61 -1.70
N PHE A 167 -16.77 -6.76 -1.49
CA PHE A 167 -18.07 -6.88 -2.14
C PHE A 167 -18.48 -5.64 -2.94
N LYS A 168 -17.54 -4.76 -3.31
CA LYS A 168 -17.88 -3.66 -4.21
C LYS A 168 -18.23 -4.24 -5.59
N PRO A 169 -19.48 -4.03 -6.10
CA PRO A 169 -19.82 -4.44 -7.46
C PRO A 169 -18.85 -3.75 -8.42
N ALA A 170 -18.58 -4.42 -9.55
CA ALA A 170 -17.70 -3.86 -10.59
C ALA A 170 -18.23 -2.47 -10.99
N ILE A 171 -17.48 -1.43 -10.60
CA ILE A 171 -17.83 -0.05 -10.87
C ILE A 171 -17.57 0.16 -12.38
N LYS A 172 -18.63 0.46 -13.13
CA LYS A 172 -18.54 0.70 -14.57
C LYS A 172 -18.68 2.19 -14.83
N VAL A 173 -17.57 2.86 -15.07
CA VAL A 173 -17.52 4.24 -15.54
C VAL A 173 -18.12 4.29 -16.95
N LYS A 174 -19.04 5.21 -17.21
CA LYS A 174 -19.71 5.36 -18.54
C LYS A 174 -18.76 5.92 -19.60
N LYS A 175 -17.85 6.80 -19.17
CA LYS A 175 -16.80 7.38 -20.01
C LYS A 175 -15.44 7.14 -19.37
N PRO A 176 -14.82 5.93 -19.59
CA PRO A 176 -13.50 5.63 -19.05
C PRO A 176 -12.47 6.60 -19.63
N ASP A 177 -11.58 7.10 -18.78
CA ASP A 177 -10.42 7.88 -19.16
C ASP A 177 -9.25 6.90 -19.38
N GLU A 178 -8.72 6.86 -20.61
CA GLU A 178 -7.65 5.97 -21.04
C GLU A 178 -6.44 5.99 -20.10
N LYS A 179 -6.10 7.16 -19.57
CA LYS A 179 -4.98 7.34 -18.64
C LYS A 179 -5.15 6.52 -17.36
N PHE A 180 -6.35 6.50 -16.78
CA PHE A 180 -6.62 5.75 -15.53
C PHE A 180 -6.79 4.26 -15.81
N GLU A 181 -7.28 3.88 -16.98
CA GLU A 181 -7.32 2.47 -17.40
C GLU A 181 -5.89 1.93 -17.59
N GLU A 182 -4.99 2.70 -18.20
CA GLU A 182 -3.57 2.35 -18.32
C GLU A 182 -2.89 2.20 -16.93
N MET A 183 -3.22 3.09 -15.99
CA MET A 183 -2.71 2.99 -14.62
C MET A 183 -3.16 1.69 -13.95
N LYS A 184 -4.45 1.34 -14.06
CA LYS A 184 -4.99 0.08 -13.50
C LYS A 184 -4.32 -1.13 -14.12
N ASP A 185 -4.25 -1.18 -15.44
CA ASP A 185 -3.62 -2.27 -16.20
C ASP A 185 -2.14 -2.44 -15.81
N THR A 186 -1.43 -1.32 -15.60
CA THR A 186 -0.04 -1.34 -15.12
C THR A 186 0.09 -1.96 -13.74
N VAL A 187 -0.81 -1.60 -12.80
CA VAL A 187 -0.80 -2.17 -11.44
C VAL A 187 -1.20 -3.64 -11.47
N ASP A 188 -2.22 -4.01 -12.25
CA ASP A 188 -2.70 -5.39 -12.39
C ASP A 188 -1.62 -6.30 -12.94
N LYS A 189 -0.99 -5.94 -14.07
CA LYS A 189 0.12 -6.69 -14.66
C LYS A 189 1.30 -6.85 -13.70
N PHE A 190 1.63 -5.80 -12.96
CA PHE A 190 2.71 -5.85 -11.98
C PHE A 190 2.35 -6.79 -10.82
N GLN A 191 1.15 -6.70 -10.28
CA GLN A 191 0.64 -7.55 -9.21
C GLN A 191 0.61 -9.03 -9.64
N ASP A 192 0.13 -9.33 -10.84
CA ASP A 192 0.07 -10.69 -11.37
C ASP A 192 1.47 -11.31 -11.51
N ASN A 193 2.44 -10.53 -12.00
CA ASN A 193 3.83 -10.98 -12.07
C ASN A 193 4.44 -11.23 -10.68
N LEU A 194 4.15 -10.37 -9.69
CA LEU A 194 4.59 -10.60 -8.31
C LEU A 194 4.00 -11.89 -7.73
N HIS A 195 2.72 -12.19 -7.99
CA HIS A 195 2.10 -13.45 -7.57
C HIS A 195 2.73 -14.69 -8.24
N VAL A 196 3.11 -14.57 -9.51
CA VAL A 196 3.85 -15.64 -10.19
C VAL A 196 5.21 -15.87 -9.53
N ILE A 197 5.95 -14.78 -9.24
CA ILE A 197 7.24 -14.83 -8.55
C ILE A 197 7.09 -15.47 -7.16
N GLU A 198 6.10 -15.03 -6.38
CA GLU A 198 5.79 -15.60 -5.06
C GLU A 198 5.56 -17.12 -5.10
N LYS A 199 4.77 -17.59 -6.06
CA LYS A 199 4.50 -19.03 -6.26
C LYS A 199 5.76 -19.81 -6.66
N LEU A 200 6.56 -19.24 -7.56
CA LEU A 200 7.81 -19.84 -7.99
C LEU A 200 8.79 -19.93 -6.82
N TYR A 201 8.92 -18.83 -6.06
CA TYR A 201 9.81 -18.75 -4.90
C TYR A 201 9.42 -19.74 -3.79
N SER A 202 8.13 -19.89 -3.52
CA SER A 202 7.62 -20.91 -2.59
C SER A 202 7.98 -22.33 -3.00
N ARG A 203 8.05 -22.63 -4.31
CA ARG A 203 8.52 -23.94 -4.81
C ARG A 203 10.03 -24.08 -4.67
N ILE A 204 10.79 -23.03 -4.98
CA ILE A 204 12.25 -23.00 -4.77
C ILE A 204 12.56 -23.25 -3.30
N GLY A 205 11.90 -22.57 -2.37
CA GLY A 205 12.11 -22.74 -0.92
C GLY A 205 11.90 -24.17 -0.43
N ARG A 206 10.88 -24.87 -0.95
CA ARG A 206 10.66 -26.30 -0.64
C ARG A 206 11.81 -27.18 -1.15
N ARG A 207 12.25 -26.96 -2.39
CA ARG A 207 13.40 -27.69 -2.95
C ARG A 207 14.71 -27.41 -2.22
N GLN A 208 14.89 -26.18 -1.80
CA GLN A 208 16.04 -25.80 -0.97
C GLN A 208 16.03 -26.53 0.36
N GLN A 209 14.87 -26.68 1.00
CA GLN A 209 14.73 -27.43 2.25
C GLN A 209 15.00 -28.93 2.07
N GLU A 210 14.51 -29.52 0.99
CA GLU A 210 14.80 -30.91 0.64
C GLU A 210 16.32 -31.11 0.44
N LEU A 211 16.97 -30.20 -0.26
CA LEU A 211 18.41 -30.25 -0.52
C LEU A 211 19.23 -30.07 0.77
N GLU A 212 18.84 -29.17 1.67
CA GLU A 212 19.42 -29.03 3.01
C GLU A 212 19.39 -30.36 3.78
N ASN A 213 18.25 -31.03 3.77
CA ASN A 213 18.09 -32.32 4.43
C ASN A 213 18.95 -33.40 3.78
N ASN A 214 19.07 -33.42 2.46
CA ASN A 214 19.91 -34.37 1.73
C ASN A 214 21.39 -34.17 2.09
N TYR A 215 21.89 -32.93 2.20
CA TYR A 215 23.27 -32.68 2.67
C TYR A 215 23.50 -33.20 4.11
N LYS A 216 22.54 -33.01 5.01
CA LYS A 216 22.64 -33.55 6.38
C LYS A 216 22.69 -35.06 6.42
N GLN A 217 21.86 -35.72 5.59
CA GLN A 217 21.90 -37.21 5.47
C GLN A 217 23.21 -37.68 4.85
N PHE A 218 23.72 -36.99 3.85
CA PHE A 218 25.02 -37.30 3.26
C PHE A 218 26.16 -37.19 4.28
N ALA A 219 26.21 -36.11 5.07
CA ALA A 219 27.17 -35.93 6.13
C ALA A 219 27.08 -37.09 7.15
N ALA A 220 25.86 -37.48 7.55
CA ALA A 220 25.67 -38.62 8.46
C ALA A 220 26.17 -39.96 7.88
N SER A 221 25.95 -40.19 6.57
CA SER A 221 26.42 -41.39 5.88
C SER A 221 27.96 -41.44 5.80
N ILE A 222 28.62 -40.32 5.49
CA ILE A 222 30.08 -40.20 5.50
C ILE A 222 30.64 -40.42 6.91
N ARG A 223 29.98 -39.88 7.94
CA ARG A 223 30.37 -40.14 9.34
C ARG A 223 30.20 -41.62 9.74
N GLY A 224 29.15 -42.28 9.23
CA GLY A 224 28.98 -43.73 9.39
C GLY A 224 30.10 -44.53 8.73
N LEU A 225 30.52 -44.14 7.52
CA LEU A 225 31.63 -44.75 6.80
C LEU A 225 32.95 -44.59 7.55
N SER A 226 33.21 -43.43 8.19
CA SER A 226 34.44 -43.22 8.97
C SER A 226 34.61 -44.21 10.11
N GLY A 227 33.54 -44.76 10.67
CA GLY A 227 33.59 -45.76 11.71
C GLY A 227 34.01 -47.17 11.23
N LEU A 228 34.02 -47.38 9.90
CA LEU A 228 34.41 -48.68 9.29
C LEU A 228 35.86 -48.67 8.77
N GLU A 229 36.47 -47.49 8.61
CA GLU A 229 37.76 -47.29 7.98
C GLU A 229 38.78 -46.74 9.00
N THR A 230 39.86 -47.45 9.24
CA THR A 230 40.86 -47.06 10.26
C THR A 230 41.87 -46.02 9.74
N ASN A 231 42.23 -46.06 8.46
CA ASN A 231 43.28 -45.22 7.89
C ASN A 231 42.82 -43.83 7.46
N VAL A 232 41.53 -43.68 7.17
CA VAL A 232 40.89 -42.43 6.69
C VAL A 232 39.77 -41.95 7.61
N ASP A 233 39.64 -42.50 8.80
CA ASP A 233 38.61 -42.16 9.79
C ASP A 233 38.54 -40.62 10.05
N GLN A 234 39.69 -40.03 10.40
CA GLN A 234 39.73 -38.60 10.73
C GLN A 234 39.46 -37.70 9.53
N PRO A 235 40.03 -37.88 8.32
CA PRO A 235 39.66 -37.16 7.13
C PRO A 235 38.17 -37.26 6.77
N LEU A 236 37.58 -38.46 6.87
CA LEU A 236 36.14 -38.64 6.58
C LEU A 236 35.25 -37.93 7.60
N ARG A 237 35.61 -37.89 8.89
CA ARG A 237 34.89 -37.08 9.89
C ARG A 237 34.95 -35.60 9.59
N GLN A 238 36.11 -35.07 9.26
CA GLN A 238 36.29 -33.67 8.93
C GLN A 238 35.57 -33.31 7.63
N PHE A 239 35.54 -34.19 6.64
CA PHE A 239 34.74 -34.02 5.45
C PHE A 239 33.23 -33.98 5.75
N ALA A 240 32.73 -34.89 6.62
CA ALA A 240 31.34 -34.88 7.08
C ALA A 240 31.00 -33.56 7.82
N GLU A 241 31.88 -33.02 8.66
CA GLU A 241 31.72 -31.75 9.34
C GLU A 241 31.65 -30.57 8.35
N SER A 242 32.47 -30.62 7.28
CA SER A 242 32.42 -29.62 6.22
C SER A 242 31.06 -29.62 5.49
N ILE A 243 30.51 -30.84 5.20
CA ILE A 243 29.16 -30.96 4.60
C ILE A 243 28.07 -30.42 5.52
N GLU A 244 28.14 -30.71 6.82
CA GLU A 244 27.18 -30.20 7.82
C GLU A 244 27.28 -28.67 7.92
N THR A 245 28.48 -28.11 7.90
CA THR A 245 28.71 -26.69 7.94
C THR A 245 28.14 -26.01 6.67
N TYR A 246 28.34 -26.63 5.51
CA TYR A 246 27.74 -26.21 4.25
C TYR A 246 26.20 -26.27 4.30
N ALA A 247 25.61 -27.37 4.81
CA ALA A 247 24.15 -27.50 4.97
C ALA A 247 23.57 -26.43 5.88
N ASN A 248 24.29 -26.06 6.95
CA ASN A 248 23.86 -24.99 7.85
C ASN A 248 23.98 -23.60 7.19
N ALA A 249 25.04 -23.36 6.41
CA ALA A 249 25.16 -22.13 5.61
C ALA A 249 24.03 -22.02 4.57
N TYR A 250 23.67 -23.15 3.94
CA TYR A 250 22.56 -23.24 3.00
C TYR A 250 21.20 -22.93 3.65
N LYS A 251 20.96 -23.45 4.85
CA LYS A 251 19.78 -23.14 5.66
C LYS A 251 19.68 -21.66 6.01
N GLU A 252 20.81 -21.05 6.43
CA GLU A 252 20.83 -19.64 6.81
C GLU A 252 20.56 -18.73 5.60
N ARG A 253 21.17 -19.03 4.44
CA ARG A 253 20.84 -18.30 3.19
C ARG A 253 19.34 -18.36 2.90
N ARG A 254 18.73 -19.55 2.90
CA ARG A 254 17.29 -19.71 2.65
C ARG A 254 16.45 -18.88 3.61
N ARG A 255 16.83 -18.85 4.90
CA ARG A 255 16.16 -18.05 5.92
C ARG A 255 16.27 -16.55 5.64
N GLN A 256 17.43 -16.07 5.22
CA GLN A 256 17.65 -14.66 4.87
C GLN A 256 16.88 -14.27 3.60
N GLU A 257 16.89 -15.12 2.58
CA GLU A 257 16.12 -14.92 1.37
C GLU A 257 14.61 -14.81 1.68
N GLU A 258 14.08 -15.68 2.55
CA GLU A 258 12.67 -15.63 2.97
C GLU A 258 12.35 -14.35 3.75
N LEU A 259 13.25 -13.96 4.65
CA LEU A 259 13.06 -12.77 5.48
C LEU A 259 13.13 -11.46 4.69
N LEU A 260 14.05 -11.35 3.74
CA LEU A 260 14.28 -10.11 2.98
C LEU A 260 13.46 -10.12 1.69
N PHE A 261 13.75 -11.03 0.77
CA PHE A 261 13.18 -11.00 -0.58
C PHE A 261 11.68 -11.34 -0.60
N LEU A 262 11.26 -12.43 0.05
CA LEU A 262 9.85 -12.82 0.04
C LEU A 262 8.99 -11.83 0.82
N ASN A 263 9.50 -11.30 1.94
CA ASN A 263 8.80 -10.25 2.69
C ASN A 263 8.63 -8.97 1.86
N ASP A 264 9.67 -8.56 1.12
CA ASP A 264 9.61 -7.38 0.25
C ASP A 264 8.60 -7.56 -0.89
N LEU A 265 8.51 -8.76 -1.49
CA LEU A 265 7.46 -9.07 -2.48
C LEU A 265 6.06 -8.90 -1.89
N HIS A 266 5.84 -9.34 -0.66
CA HIS A 266 4.56 -9.17 0.03
C HIS A 266 4.25 -7.70 0.31
N GLU A 267 5.23 -6.91 0.71
CA GLU A 267 5.05 -5.48 0.94
C GLU A 267 4.75 -4.71 -0.36
N LEU A 268 5.36 -5.12 -1.49
CA LEU A 268 5.03 -4.60 -2.82
C LEU A 268 3.60 -4.98 -3.25
N LEU A 269 3.17 -6.23 -3.00
CA LEU A 269 1.79 -6.67 -3.26
C LEU A 269 0.78 -5.85 -2.46
N ASN A 270 1.03 -5.63 -1.17
CA ASN A 270 0.18 -4.81 -0.32
C ASN A 270 0.10 -3.36 -0.83
N TYR A 271 1.21 -2.83 -1.33
CA TYR A 271 1.24 -1.48 -1.88
C TYR A 271 0.47 -1.38 -3.21
N CYS A 272 0.51 -2.43 -4.06
CA CYS A 272 -0.37 -2.52 -5.23
C CYS A 272 -1.85 -2.50 -4.83
N HIS A 273 -2.24 -3.21 -3.76
CA HIS A 273 -3.60 -3.18 -3.23
C HIS A 273 -4.02 -1.77 -2.82
N ALA A 274 -3.18 -1.05 -2.08
CA ALA A 274 -3.46 0.32 -1.68
C ALA A 274 -3.63 1.26 -2.90
N ALA A 275 -2.80 1.11 -3.94
CA ALA A 275 -2.92 1.87 -5.17
C ALA A 275 -4.23 1.55 -5.92
N LYS A 276 -4.63 0.28 -5.99
CA LYS A 276 -5.91 -0.15 -6.60
C LYS A 276 -7.13 0.37 -5.85
N GLU A 277 -7.08 0.41 -4.52
CA GLU A 277 -8.14 0.99 -3.70
C GLU A 277 -8.34 2.47 -4.03
N GLN A 278 -7.26 3.24 -4.16
CA GLN A 278 -7.33 4.65 -4.53
C GLN A 278 -7.84 4.87 -5.97
N LEU A 279 -7.41 4.06 -6.94
CA LEU A 279 -7.94 4.09 -8.30
C LEU A 279 -9.44 3.74 -8.34
N THR A 280 -9.88 2.79 -7.51
CA THR A 280 -11.30 2.43 -7.38
C THR A 280 -12.11 3.57 -6.77
N GLU A 281 -11.59 4.24 -5.75
CA GLU A 281 -12.24 5.40 -5.13
C GLU A 281 -12.39 6.56 -6.12
N ARG A 282 -11.37 6.80 -6.95
CA ARG A 282 -11.44 7.76 -8.06
C ARG A 282 -12.59 7.42 -9.02
N ASP A 283 -12.74 6.15 -9.40
CA ASP A 283 -13.81 5.72 -10.28
C ASP A 283 -15.18 5.92 -9.64
N MET A 284 -15.31 5.68 -8.34
CA MET A 284 -16.55 5.97 -7.61
C MET A 284 -16.91 7.46 -7.67
N LYS A 285 -15.94 8.36 -7.54
CA LYS A 285 -16.16 9.80 -7.70
C LYS A 285 -16.61 10.14 -9.10
N GLN A 286 -16.00 9.54 -10.13
CA GLN A 286 -16.39 9.71 -11.52
C GLN A 286 -17.83 9.25 -11.78
N VAL A 287 -18.18 8.04 -11.33
CA VAL A 287 -19.54 7.50 -11.49
C VAL A 287 -20.57 8.36 -10.75
N THR A 288 -20.26 8.83 -9.54
CA THR A 288 -21.14 9.72 -8.79
C THR A 288 -21.42 11.01 -9.54
N PHE A 289 -20.38 11.63 -10.13
CA PHE A 289 -20.54 12.81 -10.97
C PHE A 289 -21.39 12.52 -12.24
N GLU A 290 -21.14 11.39 -12.92
CA GLU A 290 -21.90 10.98 -14.12
C GLU A 290 -23.37 10.74 -13.80
N ASP A 291 -23.68 10.06 -12.71
CA ASP A 291 -25.07 9.78 -12.31
C ASP A 291 -25.81 11.07 -11.91
N MET A 292 -25.19 11.95 -11.13
CA MET A 292 -25.77 13.26 -10.81
C MET A 292 -26.03 14.10 -12.05
N THR A 293 -25.16 13.99 -13.07
CA THR A 293 -25.33 14.69 -14.35
C THR A 293 -26.54 14.15 -15.13
N VAL A 294 -26.71 12.82 -15.16
CA VAL A 294 -27.88 12.16 -15.79
C VAL A 294 -29.18 12.56 -15.07
N ASP A 295 -29.16 12.58 -13.74
CA ASP A 295 -30.31 12.98 -12.93
C ASP A 295 -30.72 14.44 -13.22
N LEU A 296 -29.72 15.34 -13.28
CA LEU A 296 -29.98 16.75 -13.66
C LEU A 296 -30.61 16.85 -15.06
N GLN A 297 -30.07 16.11 -16.04
CA GLN A 297 -30.63 16.09 -17.40
C GLN A 297 -32.06 15.59 -17.42
N SER A 298 -32.41 14.57 -16.60
CA SER A 298 -33.78 14.04 -16.51
C SER A 298 -34.78 15.09 -15.99
N VAL A 299 -34.38 15.85 -14.97
CA VAL A 299 -35.21 16.94 -14.40
C VAL A 299 -35.36 18.09 -15.37
N VAL A 300 -34.31 18.43 -16.10
CA VAL A 300 -34.37 19.49 -17.18
C VAL A 300 -35.35 19.03 -18.28
N LEU A 301 -35.28 17.79 -18.74
CA LEU A 301 -36.20 17.25 -19.74
C LEU A 301 -37.64 17.21 -19.21
N GLU A 302 -37.90 16.92 -17.93
CA GLU A 302 -39.24 17.00 -17.33
C GLU A 302 -39.76 18.43 -17.35
N ARG A 303 -38.94 19.44 -17.01
CA ARG A 303 -39.31 20.85 -17.11
C ARG A 303 -39.66 21.25 -18.55
N GLU A 304 -38.84 20.84 -19.55
CA GLU A 304 -39.09 21.14 -20.97
C GLU A 304 -40.39 20.52 -21.48
N ARG A 305 -40.71 19.28 -21.09
CA ARG A 305 -42.01 18.64 -21.43
C ARG A 305 -43.21 19.42 -20.88
N ILE A 306 -43.07 20.05 -19.73
CA ILE A 306 -44.13 20.87 -19.15
C ILE A 306 -44.20 22.22 -19.88
N LEU A 307 -43.08 22.83 -20.24
CA LEU A 307 -43.04 24.12 -20.96
C LEU A 307 -43.58 24.01 -22.39
N TYR A 308 -43.22 22.91 -23.10
CA TYR A 308 -43.53 22.73 -24.52
C TYR A 308 -44.32 21.41 -24.75
N PRO A 309 -45.60 21.34 -24.40
CA PRO A 309 -46.43 20.12 -24.48
C PRO A 309 -46.75 19.63 -25.89
N GLY A 310 -46.13 20.18 -26.94
CA GLY A 310 -46.31 19.77 -28.34
C GLY A 310 -45.03 19.38 -29.07
N LYS A 311 -43.85 19.47 -28.47
CA LYS A 311 -42.61 18.99 -29.06
C LYS A 311 -42.34 17.55 -28.64
N ASN A 312 -42.52 16.60 -29.55
CA ASN A 312 -42.14 15.21 -29.37
C ASN A 312 -40.62 15.11 -29.23
N PHE A 313 -40.10 15.00 -28.01
CA PHE A 313 -38.79 14.48 -27.74
C PHE A 313 -38.87 12.93 -27.74
N GLY A 314 -38.73 12.36 -28.92
CA GLY A 314 -38.48 10.92 -29.13
C GLY A 314 -39.51 9.97 -28.50
N SER A 315 -40.73 9.89 -29.06
CA SER A 315 -41.54 8.67 -29.10
C SER A 315 -42.73 8.87 -30.06
N THR A 316 -42.78 8.04 -31.08
CA THR A 316 -43.89 7.82 -31.97
C THR A 316 -45.06 7.19 -31.20
N SER A 317 -46.08 7.95 -30.89
CA SER A 317 -47.43 7.43 -30.83
C SER A 317 -48.42 8.60 -30.83
N GLY A 318 -49.16 8.74 -31.92
CA GLY A 318 -50.22 9.73 -32.06
C GLY A 318 -51.44 9.39 -31.21
N MET A 319 -51.92 10.40 -30.49
CA MET A 319 -53.32 10.45 -30.10
C MET A 319 -53.79 11.91 -30.11
N ASN A 320 -54.66 12.22 -31.03
CA ASN A 320 -55.47 13.43 -31.05
C ASN A 320 -56.40 13.46 -29.85
N ILE A 321 -56.25 14.49 -29.02
CA ILE A 321 -57.32 14.86 -28.07
C ILE A 321 -57.56 16.36 -28.26
N THR A 322 -58.45 16.67 -29.19
CA THR A 322 -59.21 17.91 -29.25
C THR A 322 -60.51 17.67 -28.46
N GLU A 323 -60.93 18.74 -27.71
CA GLU A 323 -62.19 18.86 -27.00
C GLU A 323 -62.29 18.11 -25.65
N PHE A 324 -61.96 18.85 -24.60
CA PHE A 324 -62.78 19.00 -23.41
C PHE A 324 -62.10 19.97 -22.40
N MET A 325 -62.86 20.97 -21.91
CA MET A 325 -62.58 21.76 -20.71
C MET A 325 -62.11 23.23 -20.88
N THR A 326 -63.12 24.10 -21.00
CA THR A 326 -62.93 25.57 -20.86
C THR A 326 -63.04 26.08 -19.41
N ASP A 327 -63.47 25.25 -18.45
CA ASP A 327 -63.78 25.71 -17.06
C ASP A 327 -62.79 25.31 -15.97
N LYS A 328 -61.77 24.46 -16.29
CA LYS A 328 -60.68 24.07 -15.38
C LYS A 328 -59.32 24.72 -15.73
N MET A 329 -59.25 25.62 -16.69
CA MET A 329 -57.93 26.12 -17.18
C MET A 329 -57.20 27.03 -16.19
N THR A 330 -57.89 27.71 -15.26
CA THR A 330 -57.23 28.60 -14.28
C THR A 330 -56.54 27.84 -13.15
N ASP A 331 -57.09 26.75 -12.65
CA ASP A 331 -56.45 25.96 -11.58
C ASP A 331 -55.37 25.02 -12.12
N ILE A 332 -55.55 24.46 -13.31
CA ILE A 332 -54.54 23.70 -14.04
C ILE A 332 -53.33 24.58 -14.39
N GLY A 333 -53.55 25.85 -14.79
CA GLY A 333 -52.49 26.82 -15.05
C GLY A 333 -51.69 27.18 -13.80
N LYS A 334 -52.32 27.35 -12.65
CA LYS A 334 -51.66 27.60 -11.35
C LYS A 334 -50.84 26.41 -10.90
N ALA A 335 -51.39 25.19 -10.92
CA ALA A 335 -50.71 23.96 -10.57
C ALA A 335 -49.48 23.70 -11.50
N ARG A 336 -49.61 23.98 -12.80
CA ARG A 336 -48.53 23.87 -13.76
C ARG A 336 -47.40 24.87 -13.47
N ASN A 337 -47.74 26.13 -13.18
CA ASN A 337 -46.74 27.17 -12.84
C ASN A 337 -46.03 26.85 -11.51
N GLU A 338 -46.76 26.36 -10.52
CA GLU A 338 -46.19 25.92 -9.24
C GLU A 338 -45.23 24.74 -9.43
N LYS A 339 -45.60 23.74 -10.26
CA LYS A 339 -44.69 22.64 -10.61
C LYS A 339 -43.44 23.11 -11.34
N LEU A 340 -43.55 24.04 -12.27
CA LEU A 340 -42.40 24.66 -12.98
C LEU A 340 -41.45 25.35 -11.99
N LEU A 341 -41.98 26.15 -11.06
CA LEU A 341 -41.17 26.84 -10.06
C LEU A 341 -40.39 25.86 -9.17
N ARG A 342 -41.06 24.79 -8.75
CA ARG A 342 -40.42 23.71 -7.96
C ARG A 342 -39.28 23.00 -8.74
N LEU A 343 -39.52 22.73 -10.05
CA LEU A 343 -38.50 22.12 -10.90
C LEU A 343 -37.33 23.07 -11.15
N GLU A 344 -37.56 24.37 -11.31
CA GLU A 344 -36.49 25.36 -11.47
C GLU A 344 -35.61 25.48 -10.23
N LEU A 345 -36.22 25.49 -9.04
CA LEU A 345 -35.46 25.46 -7.79
C LEU A 345 -34.63 24.17 -7.67
N LYS A 346 -35.25 23.02 -8.01
CA LYS A 346 -34.55 21.73 -7.99
C LYS A 346 -33.38 21.68 -8.97
N ILE A 347 -33.58 22.18 -10.21
CA ILE A 347 -32.53 22.30 -11.23
C ILE A 347 -31.35 23.12 -10.72
N LYS A 348 -31.64 24.31 -10.13
CA LYS A 348 -30.60 25.18 -9.58
C LYS A 348 -29.80 24.49 -8.45
N GLN A 349 -30.47 23.80 -7.54
CA GLN A 349 -29.80 23.02 -6.47
C GLN A 349 -28.95 21.89 -7.06
N MET A 350 -29.50 21.15 -8.02
CA MET A 350 -28.76 20.03 -8.65
C MET A 350 -27.57 20.55 -9.46
N GLN A 351 -27.69 21.69 -10.17
CA GLN A 351 -26.54 22.30 -10.87
C GLN A 351 -25.39 22.61 -9.92
N GLN A 352 -25.67 23.16 -8.74
CA GLN A 352 -24.65 23.44 -7.74
C GLN A 352 -24.01 22.15 -7.22
N THR A 353 -24.83 21.11 -7.00
CA THR A 353 -24.32 19.81 -6.53
C THR A 353 -23.46 19.12 -7.59
N VAL A 354 -23.88 19.15 -8.86
CA VAL A 354 -23.11 18.61 -10.00
C VAL A 354 -21.80 19.37 -10.18
N ALA A 355 -21.80 20.69 -10.08
CA ALA A 355 -20.57 21.50 -10.17
C ALA A 355 -19.59 21.12 -9.07
N LYS A 356 -20.07 21.00 -7.80
CA LYS A 356 -19.24 20.56 -6.68
C LYS A 356 -18.68 19.15 -6.89
N ALA A 357 -19.51 18.20 -7.35
CA ALA A 357 -19.07 16.84 -7.63
C ALA A 357 -18.03 16.77 -8.76
N ASN A 358 -18.16 17.64 -9.78
CA ASN A 358 -17.19 17.78 -10.85
C ASN A 358 -15.84 18.29 -10.34
N ASP A 359 -15.85 19.34 -9.50
CA ASP A 359 -14.63 19.90 -8.92
C ASP A 359 -13.93 18.89 -8.01
N GLU A 360 -14.69 18.15 -7.17
CA GLU A 360 -14.16 17.08 -6.35
C GLU A 360 -13.54 15.96 -7.20
N ASN A 361 -14.21 15.52 -8.27
CA ASN A 361 -13.71 14.51 -9.17
C ASN A 361 -12.43 14.95 -9.90
N ASN A 362 -12.37 16.18 -10.38
CA ASN A 362 -11.21 16.74 -11.06
C ASN A 362 -10.02 16.86 -10.11
N ASN A 363 -10.25 17.39 -8.90
CA ASN A 363 -9.20 17.51 -7.88
C ASN A 363 -8.66 16.13 -7.50
N TYR A 364 -9.55 15.13 -7.30
CA TYR A 364 -9.16 13.76 -6.99
C TYR A 364 -8.34 13.14 -8.14
N SER A 365 -8.80 13.31 -9.37
CA SER A 365 -8.12 12.81 -10.57
C SER A 365 -6.73 13.42 -10.75
N ASN A 366 -6.59 14.71 -10.55
CA ASN A 366 -5.31 15.42 -10.64
C ASN A 366 -4.33 14.96 -9.54
N GLN A 367 -4.83 14.79 -8.32
CA GLN A 367 -4.02 14.25 -7.23
C GLN A 367 -3.62 12.81 -7.50
N MET A 368 -4.53 11.95 -7.99
CA MET A 368 -4.25 10.56 -8.30
C MET A 368 -3.12 10.39 -9.33
N VAL A 369 -3.00 11.30 -10.29
CA VAL A 369 -1.87 11.30 -11.25
C VAL A 369 -0.54 11.52 -10.54
N LYS A 370 -0.47 12.47 -9.60
CA LYS A 370 0.74 12.74 -8.80
C LYS A 370 1.08 11.56 -7.90
N GLU A 371 0.07 10.98 -7.24
CA GLU A 371 0.21 9.80 -6.39
C GLU A 371 0.72 8.58 -7.15
N PHE A 372 0.20 8.36 -8.35
CA PHE A 372 0.64 7.24 -9.19
C PHE A 372 2.10 7.38 -9.62
N GLU A 373 2.58 8.60 -9.85
CA GLU A 373 3.99 8.83 -10.15
C GLU A 373 4.88 8.54 -8.93
N LEU A 374 4.47 8.94 -7.73
CA LEU A 374 5.16 8.56 -6.49
C LEU A 374 5.17 7.05 -6.28
N PHE A 375 4.04 6.39 -6.53
CA PHE A 375 3.94 4.93 -6.49
C PHE A 375 4.93 4.25 -7.44
N LYS A 376 5.06 4.72 -8.69
CA LYS A 376 6.03 4.18 -9.66
C LYS A 376 7.47 4.33 -9.16
N GLN A 377 7.83 5.51 -8.65
CA GLN A 377 9.17 5.79 -8.15
C GLN A 377 9.50 4.93 -6.93
N ALA A 378 8.56 4.81 -5.98
CA ALA A 378 8.71 3.96 -4.81
C ALA A 378 8.90 2.50 -5.23
N LYS A 379 8.02 1.97 -6.08
CA LYS A 379 8.10 0.61 -6.63
C LYS A 379 9.46 0.30 -7.28
N GLN A 380 9.99 1.21 -8.10
CA GLN A 380 11.29 1.03 -8.75
C GLN A 380 12.45 1.00 -7.74
N THR A 381 12.42 1.91 -6.77
CA THR A 381 13.43 1.99 -5.72
C THR A 381 13.41 0.73 -4.84
N GLU A 382 12.23 0.32 -4.42
CA GLU A 382 12.03 -0.85 -3.55
C GLU A 382 12.41 -2.15 -4.26
N LEU A 383 12.01 -2.33 -5.52
CA LEU A 383 12.40 -3.50 -6.31
C LEU A 383 13.93 -3.58 -6.48
N LYS A 384 14.59 -2.44 -6.76
CA LYS A 384 16.04 -2.38 -6.85
C LYS A 384 16.71 -2.79 -5.52
N GLN A 385 16.22 -2.29 -4.39
CA GLN A 385 16.75 -2.60 -3.06
C GLN A 385 16.55 -4.09 -2.72
N SER A 386 15.37 -4.64 -3.00
CA SER A 386 15.06 -6.05 -2.77
C SER A 386 15.94 -6.99 -3.62
N LEU A 387 16.13 -6.69 -4.90
CA LEU A 387 17.01 -7.47 -5.78
C LEU A 387 18.48 -7.37 -5.37
N ALA A 388 18.95 -6.21 -4.91
CA ALA A 388 20.29 -6.04 -4.38
C ALA A 388 20.49 -6.89 -3.11
N ALA A 389 19.57 -6.82 -2.15
CA ALA A 389 19.63 -7.63 -0.93
C ALA A 389 19.61 -9.14 -1.23
N TYR A 390 18.82 -9.57 -2.23
CA TYR A 390 18.83 -10.95 -2.70
C TYR A 390 20.22 -11.36 -3.26
N ALA A 391 20.81 -10.53 -4.11
CA ALA A 391 22.14 -10.78 -4.66
C ALA A 391 23.22 -10.84 -3.56
N ASP A 392 23.16 -9.93 -2.58
CA ASP A 392 24.11 -9.89 -1.46
C ASP A 392 24.03 -11.17 -0.62
N CYS A 393 22.82 -11.70 -0.34
CA CYS A 393 22.64 -12.98 0.34
C CYS A 393 23.34 -14.13 -0.41
N HIS A 394 23.27 -14.13 -1.74
CA HIS A 394 23.94 -15.15 -2.56
C HIS A 394 25.45 -14.99 -2.56
N ILE A 395 25.97 -13.76 -2.67
CA ILE A 395 27.40 -13.48 -2.61
C ILE A 395 28.00 -13.94 -1.26
N GLU A 396 27.34 -13.58 -0.16
CA GLU A 396 27.75 -14.03 1.19
C GLU A 396 27.78 -15.54 1.32
N PHE A 397 26.72 -16.22 0.87
CA PHE A 397 26.64 -17.67 0.90
C PHE A 397 27.77 -18.32 0.08
N TYR A 398 28.01 -17.89 -1.17
CA TYR A 398 29.03 -18.51 -2.01
C TYR A 398 30.44 -18.25 -1.47
N THR A 399 30.70 -17.05 -0.95
CA THR A 399 31.97 -16.74 -0.28
C THR A 399 32.24 -17.68 0.89
N LYS A 400 31.25 -17.87 1.74
CA LYS A 400 31.32 -18.81 2.87
C LYS A 400 31.47 -20.26 2.42
N SER A 401 30.77 -20.65 1.35
CA SER A 401 30.86 -21.98 0.77
C SER A 401 32.23 -22.30 0.23
N ILE A 402 32.86 -21.37 -0.47
CA ILE A 402 34.24 -21.50 -0.97
C ILE A 402 35.19 -21.75 0.21
N SER A 403 35.13 -20.93 1.25
CA SER A 403 35.97 -21.08 2.45
C SER A 403 35.79 -22.44 3.13
N ILE A 404 34.57 -22.98 3.21
CA ILE A 404 34.29 -24.31 3.78
C ILE A 404 35.05 -25.40 2.99
N TRP A 405 34.98 -25.36 1.65
CA TRP A 405 35.59 -26.36 0.79
C TRP A 405 37.11 -26.20 0.69
N GLU A 406 37.64 -24.96 0.69
CA GLU A 406 39.09 -24.72 0.74
C GLU A 406 39.74 -25.28 2.03
N ASN A 407 39.02 -25.18 3.17
CA ASN A 407 39.53 -25.68 4.46
C ASN A 407 39.70 -27.19 4.52
N ILE A 408 38.91 -27.97 3.76
CA ILE A 408 39.01 -29.43 3.75
C ILE A 408 40.08 -29.96 2.80
N LEU A 409 40.47 -29.22 1.76
CA LEU A 409 41.48 -29.71 0.80
C LEU A 409 42.80 -30.14 1.43
N PRO A 410 43.44 -29.36 2.34
CA PRO A 410 44.70 -29.77 2.98
C PRO A 410 44.56 -31.04 3.82
N VAL A 411 43.35 -31.37 4.29
CA VAL A 411 43.08 -32.60 5.07
C VAL A 411 43.07 -33.81 4.14
N LEU A 412 42.45 -33.67 2.99
CA LEU A 412 42.38 -34.73 1.98
C LEU A 412 43.75 -34.97 1.33
N ASP A 413 44.58 -33.95 1.10
CA ASP A 413 45.93 -34.04 0.54
C ASP A 413 46.90 -34.83 1.48
N ARG A 414 46.62 -34.90 2.77
CA ARG A 414 47.41 -35.63 3.75
C ARG A 414 47.08 -37.13 3.81
N ILE A 415 46.09 -37.58 3.10
CA ILE A 415 45.73 -39.00 3.04
C ILE A 415 46.87 -39.73 2.29
N GLN A 416 47.68 -40.52 3.02
CA GLN A 416 48.71 -41.36 2.41
C GLN A 416 48.02 -42.63 1.84
N LEU A 417 47.98 -42.74 0.52
CA LEU A 417 47.65 -44.01 -0.11
C LEU A 417 48.77 -45.00 0.15
N GLN A 418 48.50 -46.11 0.82
CA GLN A 418 49.46 -47.21 0.91
C GLN A 418 49.68 -47.69 -0.53
N ASP A 419 50.93 -47.58 -1.00
CA ASP A 419 51.32 -48.21 -2.25
C ASP A 419 51.04 -49.71 -2.17
N MET A 420 50.13 -50.20 -3.04
CA MET A 420 49.86 -51.65 -3.20
C MET A 420 51.01 -52.35 -3.85
#